data_13c494e46db4e24c804d8e6e27f9a953
#
_entry.id   13c494e46db4e24c804d8e6e27f9a953
#
_cell.length_a   1.000
_cell.length_b   1.000
_cell.length_c   1.000
_cell.angle_alpha   90.00
_cell.angle_beta   90.00
_cell.angle_gamma   90.00
#
_symmetry.space_group_name_H-M   'P 1'
#
loop_
_entity.id
_entity.type
_entity.pdbx_description
1 polymer ?
#
loop_
_entity_poly.entity_id
_entity_poly.type
_entity_poly.pdbx_seq_one_letter_code
_entity_poly.pdbx_strand_id
1 'polypeptide(L)'
;MEDWKDLGAVDALKSREVQPIDLDGQLLALIYNDGEFSALAGRCVHAGGPLGEGRLKGDYLVCPWHGWHFDWRTGEGRPGYGVAVPRFETKVEGGRLWVRTTPATEAKRKPARTAHPLTRPIERGPGPPRVVGISTTVMNRNQPRYSTSEDLLQVALDHATSQGSETKLIKLNDLKFRACEGYYSKSAHACTWPCTITQQDSTDELDRVYEALIYWADVVIIASPIRWGSASSLYFKMIERMNCVQNQLTTHDRVLIRNKVAAFIITGGQDNVQAVAGQMMMFFGELGFLFPQFPFIAHSRGWSAEDMENNVAYVRENEHLRNGAKELADRSLDMAREILASRAAPTTAERGGRKAGHPESA
;
A
#
# COMPACT_ATOMS: atom_id res chain seq x y z
N MET A 1 -36.45 14.96 29.91
CA MET A 1 -36.28 13.50 29.83
C MET A 1 -36.07 12.99 28.41
N GLU A 2 -36.17 13.85 27.40
CA GLU A 2 -36.07 13.45 25.96
C GLU A 2 -34.64 13.07 25.48
N ASP A 3 -33.60 13.43 26.21
CA ASP A 3 -32.21 13.18 25.75
C ASP A 3 -31.54 11.90 26.28
N TRP A 4 -32.24 11.12 27.11
CA TRP A 4 -31.72 9.90 27.70
C TRP A 4 -32.41 8.65 27.17
N LYS A 5 -31.58 7.68 26.72
CA LYS A 5 -32.05 6.37 26.28
C LYS A 5 -31.58 5.26 27.19
N ASP A 6 -32.44 4.31 27.45
CA ASP A 6 -32.19 3.12 28.25
C ASP A 6 -31.45 2.08 27.39
N LEU A 7 -30.27 1.67 27.82
CA LEU A 7 -29.43 0.64 27.15
C LEU A 7 -29.70 -0.77 27.71
N GLY A 8 -30.40 -0.88 28.85
CA GLY A 8 -30.71 -2.16 29.47
C GLY A 8 -30.20 -2.33 30.90
N ALA A 9 -30.33 -3.54 31.42
CA ALA A 9 -29.92 -3.88 32.78
C ALA A 9 -28.39 -3.85 32.90
N VAL A 10 -27.90 -3.21 33.96
CA VAL A 10 -26.45 -3.11 34.25
C VAL A 10 -25.77 -4.48 34.28
N ASP A 11 -26.45 -5.49 34.90
CA ASP A 11 -25.85 -6.83 35.02
C ASP A 11 -25.62 -7.52 33.68
N ALA A 12 -26.43 -7.24 32.70
CA ALA A 12 -26.24 -7.76 31.32
C ALA A 12 -25.12 -7.04 30.61
N LEU A 13 -25.02 -5.71 30.75
CA LEU A 13 -24.08 -4.86 30.04
C LEU A 13 -22.66 -4.94 30.58
N LYS A 14 -22.43 -5.24 31.85
CA LYS A 14 -21.11 -5.40 32.46
C LYS A 14 -20.41 -6.72 32.10
N SER A 15 -21.08 -7.63 31.38
CA SER A 15 -20.53 -8.92 30.99
C SER A 15 -19.40 -8.83 29.95
N ARG A 16 -19.24 -7.71 29.29
CA ARG A 16 -18.20 -7.44 28.27
C ARG A 16 -17.52 -6.13 28.57
N GLU A 17 -16.18 -6.12 28.46
CA GLU A 17 -15.39 -4.88 28.60
C GLU A 17 -15.72 -3.85 27.51
N VAL A 18 -15.90 -4.30 26.28
CA VAL A 18 -16.25 -3.45 25.12
C VAL A 18 -17.33 -4.12 24.30
N GLN A 19 -18.34 -3.37 23.92
CA GLN A 19 -19.43 -3.89 23.06
C GLN A 19 -20.02 -2.78 22.17
N PRO A 20 -20.43 -3.12 20.93
CA PRO A 20 -21.15 -2.20 20.07
C PRO A 20 -22.61 -2.04 20.56
N ILE A 21 -23.09 -0.82 20.56
CA ILE A 21 -24.49 -0.48 20.77
C ILE A 21 -24.99 0.30 19.56
N ASP A 22 -26.12 -0.11 19.01
CA ASP A 22 -26.85 0.67 18.02
C ASP A 22 -27.97 1.44 18.72
N LEU A 23 -27.84 2.76 18.69
CA LEU A 23 -28.81 3.68 19.28
C LEU A 23 -29.55 4.39 18.14
N ASP A 24 -30.57 3.71 17.58
CA ASP A 24 -31.38 4.22 16.45
C ASP A 24 -30.53 4.62 15.22
N GLY A 25 -29.56 3.78 14.85
CA GLY A 25 -28.64 4.02 13.76
C GLY A 25 -27.37 4.79 14.15
N GLN A 26 -27.28 5.30 15.38
CA GLN A 26 -26.06 5.86 15.94
C GLN A 26 -25.25 4.77 16.64
N LEU A 27 -24.15 4.38 16.05
CA LEU A 27 -23.26 3.38 16.62
C LEU A 27 -22.43 3.98 17.77
N LEU A 28 -22.46 3.32 18.92
CA LEU A 28 -21.63 3.61 20.09
C LEU A 28 -20.71 2.44 20.41
N ALA A 29 -19.60 2.73 21.04
CA ALA A 29 -18.77 1.78 21.77
C ALA A 29 -19.10 1.95 23.26
N LEU A 30 -19.79 0.97 23.84
CA LEU A 30 -20.01 0.92 25.28
C LEU A 30 -18.85 0.18 25.94
N ILE A 31 -18.27 0.80 26.93
CA ILE A 31 -17.14 0.28 27.70
C ILE A 31 -17.55 0.10 29.15
N TYR A 32 -17.20 -1.05 29.73
CA TYR A 32 -17.28 -1.29 31.16
C TYR A 32 -15.91 -1.70 31.66
N ASN A 33 -15.33 -0.87 32.52
CA ASN A 33 -14.02 -1.14 33.12
C ASN A 33 -13.95 -0.52 34.53
N ASP A 34 -13.25 -1.18 35.43
CA ASP A 34 -13.06 -0.71 36.83
C ASP A 34 -14.35 -0.31 37.57
N GLY A 35 -15.47 -0.97 37.24
CA GLY A 35 -16.76 -0.67 37.87
C GLY A 35 -17.51 0.52 37.25
N GLU A 36 -16.98 1.15 36.22
CA GLU A 36 -17.54 2.32 35.56
C GLU A 36 -17.96 2.01 34.11
N PHE A 37 -19.03 2.67 33.67
CA PHE A 37 -19.43 2.67 32.26
C PHE A 37 -18.97 3.96 31.58
N SER A 38 -18.54 3.82 30.34
CA SER A 38 -18.32 4.92 29.41
C SER A 38 -18.91 4.58 28.04
N ALA A 39 -19.37 5.60 27.33
CA ALA A 39 -19.86 5.46 25.97
C ALA A 39 -19.12 6.44 25.05
N LEU A 40 -18.49 5.90 24.01
CA LEU A 40 -17.81 6.65 22.97
C LEU A 40 -18.52 6.45 21.63
N ALA A 41 -18.32 7.36 20.67
CA ALA A 41 -18.77 7.16 19.30
C ALA A 41 -18.23 5.83 18.74
N GLY A 42 -19.07 5.03 18.11
CA GLY A 42 -18.73 3.71 17.62
C GLY A 42 -17.83 3.69 16.38
N ARG A 43 -17.55 4.85 15.78
CA ARG A 43 -16.72 4.99 14.58
C ARG A 43 -15.42 5.71 14.88
N CYS A 44 -14.32 5.06 14.56
CA CYS A 44 -12.97 5.64 14.67
C CYS A 44 -12.80 6.85 13.73
N VAL A 45 -12.30 7.97 14.26
CA VAL A 45 -12.09 9.22 13.49
C VAL A 45 -11.01 9.10 12.41
N HIS A 46 -10.19 8.05 12.43
CA HIS A 46 -9.16 7.81 11.42
C HIS A 46 -9.78 7.35 10.07
N ALA A 47 -10.46 6.21 10.08
CA ALA A 47 -11.00 5.59 8.86
C ALA A 47 -12.34 4.87 9.09
N GLY A 48 -13.07 5.23 10.15
CA GLY A 48 -14.41 4.69 10.41
C GLY A 48 -14.46 3.30 11.03
N GLY A 49 -13.31 2.75 11.51
CA GLY A 49 -13.28 1.42 12.13
C GLY A 49 -14.23 1.29 13.33
N PRO A 50 -14.83 0.10 13.54
CA PRO A 50 -15.87 -0.13 14.56
C PRO A 50 -15.25 -0.21 15.95
N LEU A 51 -15.31 0.87 16.72
CA LEU A 51 -14.71 0.96 18.06
C LEU A 51 -15.38 0.03 19.08
N GLY A 52 -16.66 -0.27 18.91
CA GLY A 52 -17.37 -1.23 19.76
C GLY A 52 -16.92 -2.69 19.61
N GLU A 53 -16.16 -3.00 18.56
CA GLU A 53 -15.49 -4.28 18.34
C GLU A 53 -14.00 -4.25 18.78
N GLY A 54 -13.59 -3.15 19.39
CA GLY A 54 -12.24 -2.96 19.90
C GLY A 54 -11.96 -3.76 21.16
N ARG A 55 -10.80 -3.47 21.77
CA ARG A 55 -10.39 -4.05 23.04
C ARG A 55 -9.76 -3.00 23.94
N LEU A 56 -9.82 -3.21 25.21
CA LEU A 56 -9.08 -2.38 26.17
C LEU A 56 -7.59 -2.80 26.24
N LYS A 57 -6.75 -1.80 26.39
CA LYS A 57 -5.33 -1.96 26.71
C LYS A 57 -4.93 -0.87 27.69
N GLY A 58 -4.96 -1.18 28.98
CA GLY A 58 -4.84 -0.19 30.05
C GLY A 58 -5.95 0.86 29.94
N ASP A 59 -5.63 2.13 29.98
CA ASP A 59 -6.59 3.23 29.89
C ASP A 59 -7.12 3.50 28.45
N TYR A 60 -6.80 2.67 27.49
CA TYR A 60 -7.14 2.93 26.09
C TYR A 60 -8.05 1.89 25.47
N LEU A 61 -9.13 2.35 24.82
CA LEU A 61 -9.85 1.60 23.81
C LEU A 61 -9.04 1.58 22.51
N VAL A 62 -8.72 0.39 22.01
CA VAL A 62 -7.90 0.19 20.80
C VAL A 62 -8.78 -0.16 19.62
N CYS A 63 -8.74 0.66 18.58
CA CYS A 63 -9.46 0.42 17.33
C CYS A 63 -9.03 -0.91 16.68
N PRO A 64 -9.96 -1.80 16.29
CA PRO A 64 -9.63 -3.11 15.73
C PRO A 64 -9.00 -3.03 14.33
N TRP A 65 -9.19 -1.93 13.59
CA TRP A 65 -8.64 -1.82 12.24
C TRP A 65 -7.14 -1.47 12.24
N HIS A 66 -6.77 -0.33 12.87
CA HIS A 66 -5.41 0.20 12.74
C HIS A 66 -4.71 0.43 14.09
N GLY A 67 -5.28 -0.09 15.16
CA GLY A 67 -4.68 0.04 16.48
C GLY A 67 -4.62 1.46 17.04
N TRP A 68 -5.47 2.37 16.58
CA TRP A 68 -5.56 3.69 17.18
C TRP A 68 -6.10 3.59 18.60
N HIS A 69 -5.49 4.34 19.53
CA HIS A 69 -5.76 4.32 20.95
C HIS A 69 -6.54 5.56 21.35
N PHE A 70 -7.68 5.37 22.01
CA PHE A 70 -8.51 6.42 22.57
C PHE A 70 -8.69 6.16 24.06
N ASP A 71 -8.45 7.15 24.89
CA ASP A 71 -8.77 7.06 26.33
C ASP A 71 -10.25 6.69 26.47
N TRP A 72 -10.54 5.60 27.17
CA TRP A 72 -11.88 5.06 27.22
C TRP A 72 -12.85 5.90 28.04
N ARG A 73 -12.35 6.77 28.92
CA ARG A 73 -13.17 7.69 29.74
C ARG A 73 -13.45 9.01 29.01
N THR A 74 -12.50 9.53 28.29
CA THR A 74 -12.59 10.88 27.70
C THR A 74 -12.80 10.87 26.18
N GLY A 75 -12.47 9.79 25.49
CA GLY A 75 -12.45 9.72 24.03
C GLY A 75 -11.23 10.35 23.38
N GLU A 76 -10.30 10.92 24.18
CA GLU A 76 -9.10 11.54 23.64
C GLU A 76 -8.12 10.49 23.09
N GLY A 77 -7.52 10.79 21.94
CA GLY A 77 -6.47 9.96 21.37
C GLY A 77 -5.21 10.02 22.23
N ARG A 78 -4.40 8.96 22.14
CA ARG A 78 -3.10 8.90 22.81
C ARG A 78 -2.31 10.20 22.60
N PRO A 79 -1.52 10.68 23.62
CA PRO A 79 -0.69 11.88 23.48
C PRO A 79 0.11 11.91 22.17
N GLY A 80 0.05 13.03 21.44
CA GLY A 80 0.64 13.19 20.12
C GLY A 80 -0.28 12.85 18.94
N TYR A 81 -1.41 12.17 19.13
CA TYR A 81 -2.36 11.89 18.04
C TYR A 81 -3.17 13.14 17.64
N GLY A 82 -3.51 14.02 18.60
CA GLY A 82 -4.27 15.25 18.36
C GLY A 82 -5.67 14.98 17.79
N VAL A 83 -6.29 13.87 18.19
CA VAL A 83 -7.62 13.43 17.76
C VAL A 83 -8.44 13.04 18.96
N ALA A 84 -9.77 13.08 18.85
CA ALA A 84 -10.68 12.54 19.85
C ALA A 84 -11.94 12.01 19.17
N VAL A 85 -12.51 10.97 19.76
CA VAL A 85 -13.86 10.50 19.42
C VAL A 85 -14.87 11.11 20.39
N PRO A 86 -16.09 11.43 19.94
CA PRO A 86 -17.14 11.94 20.83
C PRO A 86 -17.40 11.00 22.00
N ARG A 87 -17.56 11.58 23.19
CA ARG A 87 -18.02 10.89 24.38
C ARG A 87 -19.48 11.21 24.64
N PHE A 88 -20.21 10.23 25.15
CA PHE A 88 -21.60 10.36 25.57
C PHE A 88 -21.71 10.18 27.09
N GLU A 89 -22.56 10.97 27.73
CA GLU A 89 -22.81 10.82 29.15
C GLU A 89 -23.59 9.55 29.43
N THR A 90 -23.20 8.87 30.49
CA THR A 90 -23.86 7.66 30.99
C THR A 90 -24.29 7.86 32.45
N LYS A 91 -25.42 7.26 32.85
CA LYS A 91 -25.85 7.19 34.23
C LYS A 91 -26.49 5.84 34.53
N VAL A 92 -26.33 5.41 35.76
CA VAL A 92 -27.05 4.22 36.28
C VAL A 92 -28.23 4.69 37.16
N GLU A 93 -29.43 4.26 36.84
CA GLU A 93 -30.63 4.58 37.61
C GLU A 93 -31.54 3.37 37.63
N GLY A 94 -32.02 2.96 38.79
CA GLY A 94 -32.91 1.79 38.94
C GLY A 94 -32.33 0.47 38.46
N GLY A 95 -31.00 0.27 38.55
CA GLY A 95 -30.32 -0.92 38.05
C GLY A 95 -30.19 -0.99 36.51
N ARG A 96 -30.49 0.10 35.80
CA ARG A 96 -30.43 0.22 34.34
C ARG A 96 -29.41 1.28 33.95
N LEU A 97 -28.74 1.07 32.82
CA LEU A 97 -27.79 2.02 32.24
C LEU A 97 -28.52 2.89 31.21
N TRP A 98 -28.34 4.18 31.36
CA TRP A 98 -28.87 5.20 30.46
C TRP A 98 -27.75 5.92 29.79
N VAL A 99 -27.89 6.29 28.51
CA VAL A 99 -26.97 7.10 27.74
C VAL A 99 -27.67 8.34 27.20
N ARG A 100 -26.97 9.46 27.19
CA ARG A 100 -27.46 10.68 26.54
C ARG A 100 -27.32 10.54 25.02
N THR A 101 -28.33 10.90 24.24
CA THR A 101 -28.32 10.79 22.78
C THR A 101 -27.43 11.83 22.10
N THR A 102 -27.21 12.96 22.77
CA THR A 102 -26.28 14.01 22.32
C THR A 102 -24.90 13.81 22.92
N PRO A 103 -23.82 13.92 22.09
CA PRO A 103 -22.48 13.78 22.60
C PRO A 103 -22.10 14.92 23.55
N ALA A 104 -21.40 14.59 24.63
CA ALA A 104 -20.87 15.57 25.59
C ALA A 104 -19.59 16.26 25.09
N THR A 105 -18.90 15.64 24.12
CA THR A 105 -17.72 16.19 23.48
C THR A 105 -17.79 16.03 21.96
N GLU A 106 -17.16 16.94 21.25
CA GLU A 106 -17.08 16.88 19.79
C GLU A 106 -15.92 16.00 19.29
N ALA A 107 -16.07 15.48 18.08
CA ALA A 107 -14.98 14.79 17.40
C ALA A 107 -13.83 15.77 17.11
N LYS A 108 -12.64 15.47 17.61
CA LYS A 108 -11.43 16.13 17.15
C LYS A 108 -10.81 15.25 16.05
N ARG A 109 -10.93 15.66 14.82
CA ARG A 109 -10.09 15.16 13.74
C ARG A 109 -8.82 16.00 13.75
N LYS A 110 -7.68 15.38 13.47
CA LYS A 110 -6.48 16.22 13.20
C LYS A 110 -6.93 17.30 12.22
N PRO A 111 -6.66 18.60 12.51
CA PRO A 111 -6.76 19.61 11.47
C PRO A 111 -6.00 19.02 10.28
N ALA A 112 -6.62 19.04 9.09
CA ALA A 112 -6.08 18.38 7.91
C ALA A 112 -4.56 18.66 7.89
N ARG A 113 -3.77 17.69 8.38
CA ARG A 113 -2.32 17.75 8.26
C ARG A 113 -2.16 18.07 6.80
N THR A 114 -1.30 19.03 6.49
CA THR A 114 -0.80 19.23 5.14
C THR A 114 -0.93 17.93 4.40
N ALA A 115 -1.86 17.87 3.44
CA ALA A 115 -2.33 16.60 2.89
C ALA A 115 -1.10 15.74 2.58
N HIS A 116 -1.08 14.50 3.04
CA HIS A 116 0.10 13.65 2.88
C HIS A 116 0.58 13.78 1.43
N PRO A 117 1.87 13.95 1.14
CA PRO A 117 2.36 14.21 -0.23
C PRO A 117 1.79 13.25 -1.27
N LEU A 118 1.50 12.01 -0.87
CA LEU A 118 0.88 10.99 -1.72
C LEU A 118 -0.65 11.17 -1.93
N THR A 119 -1.28 12.22 -1.42
CA THR A 119 -2.70 12.50 -1.67
C THR A 119 -2.93 13.57 -2.74
N ARG A 120 -1.86 14.18 -3.23
CA ARG A 120 -1.93 15.19 -4.28
C ARG A 120 -2.48 14.62 -5.60
N PRO A 121 -2.99 15.46 -6.51
CA PRO A 121 -3.33 15.05 -7.86
C PRO A 121 -2.14 14.36 -8.57
N ILE A 122 -2.46 13.38 -9.42
CA ILE A 122 -1.45 12.67 -10.22
C ILE A 122 -1.34 13.41 -11.55
N GLU A 123 -0.31 14.22 -11.68
CA GLU A 123 -0.06 15.05 -12.86
C GLU A 123 1.30 14.70 -13.45
N ARG A 124 1.34 14.51 -14.76
CA ARG A 124 2.58 14.34 -15.51
C ARG A 124 2.94 15.68 -16.16
N GLY A 125 3.89 16.38 -15.54
CA GLY A 125 4.44 17.61 -16.13
C GLY A 125 5.23 17.31 -17.43
N PRO A 126 5.52 18.33 -18.25
CA PRO A 126 6.31 18.20 -19.47
C PRO A 126 7.73 17.70 -19.15
N GLY A 127 8.41 17.17 -20.14
CA GLY A 127 9.80 16.70 -20.03
C GLY A 127 10.00 15.33 -20.67
N PRO A 128 11.26 14.84 -20.67
CA PRO A 128 11.62 13.56 -21.24
C PRO A 128 10.96 12.40 -20.51
N PRO A 129 10.91 11.20 -21.10
CA PRO A 129 10.47 10.01 -20.40
C PRO A 129 11.27 9.78 -19.11
N ARG A 130 10.59 9.28 -18.09
CA ARG A 130 11.15 9.02 -16.75
C ARG A 130 11.14 7.54 -16.45
N VAL A 131 12.31 6.98 -16.20
CA VAL A 131 12.51 5.55 -15.95
C VAL A 131 12.95 5.33 -14.51
N VAL A 132 12.19 4.55 -13.74
CA VAL A 132 12.64 4.07 -12.45
C VAL A 132 13.02 2.60 -12.52
N GLY A 133 14.21 2.28 -12.09
CA GLY A 133 14.66 0.93 -11.82
C GLY A 133 14.46 0.58 -10.36
N ILE A 134 13.85 -0.58 -10.07
CA ILE A 134 13.70 -1.07 -8.71
C ILE A 134 14.45 -2.40 -8.58
N SER A 135 15.53 -2.40 -7.80
CA SER A 135 16.25 -3.62 -7.42
C SER A 135 15.58 -4.25 -6.20
N THR A 136 15.21 -5.52 -6.32
CA THR A 136 14.67 -6.32 -5.23
C THR A 136 15.67 -7.30 -4.65
N THR A 137 16.96 -7.13 -4.95
CA THR A 137 18.03 -7.98 -4.45
C THR A 137 18.15 -7.91 -2.94
N VAL A 138 18.12 -9.07 -2.29
CA VAL A 138 18.39 -9.21 -0.85
C VAL A 138 19.86 -9.48 -0.61
N MET A 139 20.52 -8.63 0.18
CA MET A 139 21.92 -8.83 0.55
C MET A 139 22.25 -8.19 1.90
N ASN A 140 23.37 -8.58 2.48
CA ASN A 140 23.89 -7.93 3.68
C ASN A 140 24.35 -6.50 3.32
N ARG A 141 23.79 -5.51 4.00
CA ARG A 141 24.12 -4.09 3.76
C ARG A 141 25.55 -3.72 4.11
N ASN A 142 26.10 -4.36 5.14
CA ASN A 142 27.47 -4.08 5.61
C ASN A 142 28.53 -4.80 4.76
N GLN A 143 28.12 -5.82 4.02
CA GLN A 143 28.97 -6.60 3.13
C GLN A 143 28.25 -6.79 1.79
N PRO A 144 28.12 -5.73 0.99
CA PRO A 144 27.44 -5.80 -0.29
C PRO A 144 28.21 -6.70 -1.25
N ARG A 145 27.49 -7.48 -2.02
CA ARG A 145 28.05 -8.33 -3.07
C ARG A 145 27.50 -7.93 -4.42
N TYR A 146 28.13 -8.39 -5.47
CA TYR A 146 27.64 -8.21 -6.82
C TYR A 146 26.27 -8.89 -7.02
N SER A 147 25.36 -8.20 -7.66
CA SER A 147 24.02 -8.70 -8.03
C SER A 147 23.86 -8.67 -9.54
N THR A 148 23.66 -9.83 -10.15
CA THR A 148 23.48 -9.97 -11.61
C THR A 148 22.23 -9.23 -12.10
N SER A 149 21.12 -9.30 -11.37
CA SER A 149 19.89 -8.59 -11.74
C SER A 149 20.03 -7.07 -11.63
N GLU A 150 20.73 -6.60 -10.60
CA GLU A 150 20.96 -5.17 -10.41
C GLU A 150 21.95 -4.59 -11.43
N ASP A 151 22.99 -5.36 -11.81
CA ASP A 151 23.92 -4.94 -12.86
C ASP A 151 23.21 -4.75 -14.20
N LEU A 152 22.40 -5.73 -14.62
CA LEU A 152 21.61 -5.61 -15.85
C LEU A 152 20.59 -4.46 -15.76
N LEU A 153 20.02 -4.20 -14.59
CA LEU A 153 19.17 -3.04 -14.37
C LEU A 153 19.92 -1.73 -14.56
N GLN A 154 21.15 -1.65 -14.04
CA GLN A 154 22.01 -0.47 -14.23
C GLN A 154 22.32 -0.26 -15.71
N VAL A 155 22.63 -1.33 -16.45
CA VAL A 155 22.83 -1.26 -17.91
C VAL A 155 21.61 -0.68 -18.62
N ALA A 156 20.42 -1.12 -18.26
CA ALA A 156 19.16 -0.61 -18.84
C ALA A 156 18.95 0.88 -18.52
N LEU A 157 19.23 1.30 -17.28
CA LEU A 157 19.09 2.69 -16.85
C LEU A 157 20.12 3.61 -17.50
N ASP A 158 21.39 3.18 -17.59
CA ASP A 158 22.44 3.95 -18.24
C ASP A 158 22.12 4.13 -19.74
N HIS A 159 21.63 3.09 -20.38
CA HIS A 159 21.16 3.16 -21.76
C HIS A 159 19.98 4.14 -21.91
N ALA A 160 18.96 4.04 -21.04
CA ALA A 160 17.82 4.97 -21.04
C ALA A 160 18.28 6.43 -20.85
N THR A 161 19.27 6.66 -19.99
CA THR A 161 19.87 7.98 -19.82
C THR A 161 20.56 8.46 -21.10
N SER A 162 21.30 7.59 -21.78
CA SER A 162 21.94 7.92 -23.07
C SER A 162 20.93 8.26 -24.17
N GLN A 163 19.69 7.74 -24.05
CA GLN A 163 18.55 8.03 -24.93
C GLN A 163 17.76 9.30 -24.49
N GLY A 164 18.31 10.09 -23.59
CA GLY A 164 17.75 11.36 -23.15
C GLY A 164 16.64 11.24 -22.10
N SER A 165 16.50 10.10 -21.43
CA SER A 165 15.52 9.91 -20.36
C SER A 165 16.08 10.31 -19.01
N GLU A 166 15.21 10.77 -18.09
CA GLU A 166 15.55 10.90 -16.68
C GLU A 166 15.46 9.52 -16.02
N THR A 167 16.47 9.11 -15.24
CA THR A 167 16.50 7.81 -14.59
C THR A 167 16.66 7.91 -13.08
N LYS A 168 16.10 6.94 -12.36
CA LYS A 168 16.29 6.74 -10.92
C LYS A 168 16.47 5.25 -10.61
N LEU A 169 17.36 4.94 -9.68
CA LEU A 169 17.49 3.60 -9.11
C LEU A 169 17.02 3.60 -7.66
N ILE A 170 16.11 2.68 -7.35
CA ILE A 170 15.67 2.39 -5.98
C ILE A 170 16.08 0.97 -5.63
N LYS A 171 16.92 0.83 -4.62
CA LYS A 171 17.29 -0.49 -4.07
C LYS A 171 16.44 -0.75 -2.83
N LEU A 172 15.52 -1.71 -2.91
CA LEU A 172 14.64 -2.04 -1.78
C LEU A 172 15.43 -2.49 -0.55
N ASN A 173 16.62 -3.08 -0.76
CA ASN A 173 17.49 -3.49 0.33
C ASN A 173 18.00 -2.31 1.17
N ASP A 174 18.06 -1.11 0.61
CA ASP A 174 18.52 0.09 1.31
C ASP A 174 17.40 0.81 2.07
N LEU A 175 16.14 0.46 1.77
CA LEU A 175 14.97 1.06 2.40
C LEU A 175 14.61 0.33 3.69
N LYS A 176 14.21 1.10 4.69
CA LYS A 176 13.58 0.59 5.89
C LYS A 176 12.07 0.66 5.72
N PHE A 177 11.42 -0.48 5.56
CA PHE A 177 9.96 -0.52 5.49
C PHE A 177 9.40 -1.80 6.11
N ARG A 178 8.16 -1.74 6.57
CA ARG A 178 7.47 -2.86 7.23
C ARG A 178 6.76 -3.74 6.20
N ALA A 179 6.54 -5.01 6.53
CA ALA A 179 5.67 -5.90 5.79
C ALA A 179 4.20 -5.43 5.86
N CYS A 180 3.35 -5.91 4.95
CA CYS A 180 1.91 -5.68 5.03
C CYS A 180 1.34 -6.35 6.30
N GLU A 181 0.45 -5.65 6.99
CA GLU A 181 -0.24 -6.15 8.19
C GLU A 181 -1.65 -6.68 7.87
N GLY A 182 -2.00 -6.77 6.60
CA GLY A 182 -3.24 -7.39 6.15
C GLY A 182 -4.53 -6.71 6.62
N TYR A 183 -4.54 -5.40 6.81
CA TYR A 183 -5.72 -4.68 7.29
C TYR A 183 -6.96 -4.89 6.41
N TYR A 184 -6.79 -5.10 5.12
CA TYR A 184 -7.88 -5.41 4.19
C TYR A 184 -8.66 -6.67 4.57
N SER A 185 -8.05 -7.63 5.28
CA SER A 185 -8.76 -8.84 5.74
C SER A 185 -9.78 -8.57 6.85
N LYS A 186 -9.69 -7.41 7.50
CA LYS A 186 -10.68 -6.97 8.49
C LYS A 186 -11.84 -6.22 7.84
N SER A 187 -11.55 -5.44 6.83
CA SER A 187 -12.51 -4.73 5.97
C SER A 187 -11.75 -4.16 4.78
N ALA A 188 -12.35 -4.20 3.58
CA ALA A 188 -11.79 -3.54 2.41
C ALA A 188 -11.46 -2.06 2.68
N HIS A 189 -12.33 -1.37 3.42
CA HIS A 189 -12.13 0.04 3.79
C HIS A 189 -10.99 0.28 4.79
N ALA A 190 -10.48 -0.77 5.44
CA ALA A 190 -9.35 -0.64 6.36
C ALA A 190 -8.00 -0.55 5.62
N CYS A 191 -7.92 -0.91 4.34
CA CYS A 191 -6.75 -0.71 3.51
C CYS A 191 -6.79 0.66 2.84
N THR A 192 -6.25 1.68 3.49
CA THR A 192 -6.35 3.08 3.08
C THR A 192 -5.26 3.50 2.09
N TRP A 193 -5.49 4.58 1.36
CA TRP A 193 -4.48 5.29 0.59
C TRP A 193 -4.26 6.70 1.17
N PRO A 194 -3.02 7.14 1.44
CA PRO A 194 -1.78 6.32 1.45
C PRO A 194 -1.86 5.14 2.41
N CYS A 195 -0.96 4.16 2.27
CA CYS A 195 -0.91 3.00 3.15
C CYS A 195 -0.88 3.41 4.63
N THR A 196 -1.75 2.82 5.45
CA THR A 196 -1.86 3.14 6.88
C THR A 196 -0.52 2.98 7.61
N ILE A 197 0.30 1.98 7.26
CA ILE A 197 1.62 1.79 7.86
C ILE A 197 2.51 3.01 7.58
N THR A 198 2.57 3.47 6.35
CA THR A 198 3.34 4.67 5.95
C THR A 198 2.83 5.94 6.65
N GLN A 199 1.52 6.03 6.92
CA GLN A 199 0.94 7.17 7.65
C GLN A 199 1.28 7.16 9.14
N GLN A 200 1.41 5.98 9.75
CA GLN A 200 1.65 5.80 11.18
C GLN A 200 3.12 5.77 11.56
N ASP A 201 3.97 5.30 10.67
CA ASP A 201 5.39 5.11 10.90
C ASP A 201 6.19 6.05 9.97
N SER A 202 6.65 7.17 10.52
CA SER A 202 7.46 8.15 9.78
C SER A 202 8.83 7.61 9.34
N THR A 203 9.22 6.42 9.81
CA THR A 203 10.47 5.74 9.41
C THR A 203 10.24 4.68 8.34
N ASP A 204 9.00 4.47 7.88
CA ASP A 204 8.66 3.57 6.77
C ASP A 204 8.92 4.28 5.44
N GLU A 205 10.00 3.91 4.77
CA GLU A 205 10.47 4.55 3.54
C GLU A 205 9.82 4.00 2.26
N LEU A 206 8.74 3.21 2.35
CA LEU A 206 8.05 2.70 1.15
C LEU A 206 7.30 3.81 0.39
N ASP A 207 7.08 4.96 1.02
CA ASP A 207 6.57 6.16 0.36
C ASP A 207 7.40 6.58 -0.85
N ARG A 208 8.73 6.34 -0.82
CA ARG A 208 9.64 6.59 -1.96
C ARG A 208 9.30 5.72 -3.17
N VAL A 209 8.84 4.49 -2.93
CA VAL A 209 8.39 3.58 -4.01
C VAL A 209 7.04 4.03 -4.55
N TYR A 210 6.08 4.37 -3.68
CA TYR A 210 4.79 4.92 -4.11
C TYR A 210 4.96 6.21 -4.92
N GLU A 211 5.83 7.11 -4.46
CA GLU A 211 6.16 8.34 -5.16
C GLU A 211 6.71 8.05 -6.57
N ALA A 212 7.65 7.12 -6.66
CA ALA A 212 8.27 6.75 -7.93
C ALA A 212 7.27 6.11 -8.90
N LEU A 213 6.49 5.12 -8.43
CA LEU A 213 5.56 4.37 -9.28
C LEU A 213 4.36 5.19 -9.74
N ILE A 214 3.80 6.01 -8.85
CA ILE A 214 2.51 6.68 -9.09
C ILE A 214 2.71 8.08 -9.67
N TYR A 215 3.66 8.84 -9.15
CA TYR A 215 3.77 10.27 -9.47
C TYR A 215 4.90 10.59 -10.44
N TRP A 216 6.01 9.84 -10.40
CA TRP A 216 7.20 10.23 -11.13
C TRP A 216 7.41 9.48 -12.43
N ALA A 217 7.44 8.13 -12.41
CA ALA A 217 7.86 7.31 -13.54
C ALA A 217 6.80 7.23 -14.65
N ASP A 218 7.26 7.15 -15.89
CA ASP A 218 6.53 6.70 -17.06
C ASP A 218 6.82 5.22 -17.35
N VAL A 219 8.06 4.79 -17.05
CA VAL A 219 8.53 3.42 -17.20
C VAL A 219 9.08 2.92 -15.86
N VAL A 220 8.74 1.69 -15.51
CA VAL A 220 9.24 0.99 -14.32
C VAL A 220 9.92 -0.30 -14.76
N ILE A 221 11.20 -0.48 -14.40
CA ILE A 221 11.93 -1.72 -14.65
C ILE A 221 12.22 -2.37 -13.30
N ILE A 222 11.64 -3.55 -13.06
CA ILE A 222 11.84 -4.29 -11.81
C ILE A 222 12.87 -5.39 -12.03
N ALA A 223 13.96 -5.34 -11.28
CA ALA A 223 14.98 -6.38 -11.29
C ALA A 223 14.86 -7.28 -10.06
N SER A 224 14.70 -8.57 -10.27
CA SER A 224 14.55 -9.56 -9.20
C SER A 224 15.44 -10.78 -9.42
N PRO A 225 16.18 -11.22 -8.38
CA PRO A 225 16.77 -12.55 -8.40
C PRO A 225 15.70 -13.63 -8.14
N ILE A 226 15.87 -14.80 -8.77
CA ILE A 226 15.08 -15.99 -8.45
C ILE A 226 15.58 -16.56 -7.10
N ARG A 227 14.66 -16.85 -6.22
CA ARG A 227 14.89 -17.53 -4.94
C ARG A 227 13.84 -18.62 -4.75
N TRP A 228 14.26 -19.88 -4.65
CA TRP A 228 13.34 -21.01 -4.52
C TRP A 228 12.26 -21.04 -5.61
N GLY A 229 12.64 -20.76 -6.85
CA GLY A 229 11.72 -20.71 -7.98
C GLY A 229 10.71 -19.54 -7.97
N SER A 230 10.94 -18.52 -7.14
CA SER A 230 10.09 -17.32 -7.02
C SER A 230 10.93 -16.05 -7.06
N ALA A 231 10.28 -14.90 -7.17
CA ALA A 231 10.93 -13.61 -6.97
C ALA A 231 11.46 -13.47 -5.53
N SER A 232 12.30 -12.49 -5.27
CA SER A 232 12.90 -12.29 -3.95
C SER A 232 11.89 -11.95 -2.86
N SER A 233 12.26 -12.17 -1.60
CA SER A 233 11.42 -11.79 -0.45
C SER A 233 11.15 -10.29 -0.37
N LEU A 234 12.09 -9.43 -0.79
CA LEU A 234 11.87 -7.99 -0.85
C LEU A 234 10.86 -7.61 -1.94
N TYR A 235 10.83 -8.34 -3.07
CA TYR A 235 9.79 -8.18 -4.06
C TYR A 235 8.41 -8.42 -3.43
N PHE A 236 8.18 -9.57 -2.80
CA PHE A 236 6.90 -9.88 -2.17
C PHE A 236 6.55 -8.90 -1.06
N LYS A 237 7.51 -8.53 -0.24
CA LYS A 237 7.29 -7.55 0.83
C LYS A 237 6.81 -6.19 0.29
N MET A 238 7.34 -5.74 -0.85
CA MET A 238 6.86 -4.54 -1.55
C MET A 238 5.47 -4.76 -2.13
N ILE A 239 5.27 -5.87 -2.84
CA ILE A 239 4.04 -6.17 -3.57
C ILE A 239 2.82 -6.27 -2.64
N GLU A 240 2.91 -6.95 -1.51
CA GLU A 240 1.84 -7.02 -0.52
C GLU A 240 1.41 -5.63 -0.03
N ARG A 241 2.37 -4.69 0.05
CA ARG A 241 2.10 -3.30 0.41
C ARG A 241 1.41 -2.51 -0.71
N MET A 242 1.47 -2.97 -1.98
CA MET A 242 0.75 -2.34 -3.10
C MET A 242 -0.77 -2.61 -3.05
N ASN A 243 -1.25 -3.49 -2.18
CA ASN A 243 -2.69 -3.70 -1.99
C ASN A 243 -3.46 -2.40 -1.74
N CYS A 244 -2.87 -1.42 -1.08
CA CYS A 244 -3.48 -0.11 -0.87
C CYS A 244 -3.67 0.69 -2.18
N VAL A 245 -2.88 0.40 -3.22
CA VAL A 245 -3.01 0.99 -4.55
C VAL A 245 -4.15 0.32 -5.32
N GLN A 246 -4.17 -1.02 -5.35
CA GLN A 246 -5.23 -1.78 -5.99
C GLN A 246 -6.59 -1.51 -5.33
N ASN A 247 -6.63 -1.39 -4.01
CA ASN A 247 -7.85 -1.13 -3.26
C ASN A 247 -8.51 0.23 -3.62
N GLN A 248 -7.73 1.18 -4.15
CA GLN A 248 -8.32 2.43 -4.67
C GLN A 248 -9.19 2.18 -5.89
N LEU A 249 -8.82 1.25 -6.75
CA LEU A 249 -9.65 0.86 -7.89
C LEU A 249 -10.88 0.08 -7.43
N THR A 250 -10.70 -0.95 -6.62
CA THR A 250 -11.78 -1.90 -6.26
C THR A 250 -12.82 -1.31 -5.31
N THR A 251 -12.42 -0.40 -4.42
CA THR A 251 -13.29 0.13 -3.36
C THR A 251 -13.72 1.58 -3.60
N HIS A 252 -12.92 2.37 -4.32
CA HIS A 252 -13.13 3.80 -4.48
C HIS A 252 -13.25 4.26 -5.93
N ASP A 253 -13.25 3.35 -6.90
CA ASP A 253 -13.27 3.61 -8.36
C ASP A 253 -12.20 4.62 -8.79
N ARG A 254 -11.04 4.59 -8.12
CA ARG A 254 -9.93 5.52 -8.32
C ARG A 254 -8.69 4.81 -8.85
N VAL A 255 -8.33 5.08 -10.09
CA VAL A 255 -7.13 4.54 -10.74
C VAL A 255 -5.91 5.41 -10.40
N LEU A 256 -4.97 4.88 -9.62
CA LEU A 256 -3.72 5.58 -9.26
C LEU A 256 -2.62 5.40 -10.33
N ILE A 257 -2.59 4.24 -10.98
CA ILE A 257 -1.61 3.93 -12.02
C ILE A 257 -2.32 3.85 -13.35
N ARG A 258 -2.00 4.78 -14.24
CA ARG A 258 -2.60 4.84 -15.58
C ARG A 258 -1.54 5.24 -16.60
N ASN A 259 -1.52 4.53 -17.75
CA ASN A 259 -0.65 4.87 -18.87
C ASN A 259 0.84 4.88 -18.48
N LYS A 260 1.26 3.89 -17.74
CA LYS A 260 2.65 3.64 -17.33
C LYS A 260 3.07 2.25 -17.78
N VAL A 261 4.33 2.10 -18.11
CA VAL A 261 4.91 0.89 -18.66
C VAL A 261 5.70 0.16 -17.58
N ALA A 262 5.54 -1.17 -17.49
CA ALA A 262 6.35 -2.02 -16.63
C ALA A 262 7.12 -3.06 -17.44
N ALA A 263 8.37 -3.31 -17.05
CA ALA A 263 9.25 -4.32 -17.63
C ALA A 263 10.08 -4.99 -16.53
N PHE A 264 10.66 -6.16 -16.82
CA PHE A 264 11.27 -6.99 -15.79
C PHE A 264 12.64 -7.54 -16.21
N ILE A 265 13.54 -7.63 -15.24
CA ILE A 265 14.86 -8.27 -15.37
C ILE A 265 14.92 -9.36 -14.30
N ILE A 266 15.08 -10.62 -14.73
CA ILE A 266 14.99 -11.78 -13.86
C ILE A 266 16.27 -12.60 -14.00
N THR A 267 17.02 -12.76 -12.92
CA THR A 267 18.24 -13.60 -12.95
C THR A 267 18.27 -14.58 -11.80
N GLY A 268 18.89 -15.73 -12.00
CA GLY A 268 19.04 -16.70 -10.92
C GLY A 268 19.92 -17.89 -11.26
N GLY A 269 20.22 -18.67 -10.26
CA GLY A 269 20.90 -19.97 -10.39
C GLY A 269 19.94 -21.15 -10.49
N GLN A 270 18.64 -20.93 -10.43
CA GLN A 270 17.61 -21.96 -10.55
C GLN A 270 16.67 -21.60 -11.69
N ASP A 271 16.03 -22.60 -12.28
CA ASP A 271 15.02 -22.42 -13.30
C ASP A 271 13.72 -21.79 -12.74
N ASN A 272 12.68 -21.74 -13.54
CA ASN A 272 11.36 -21.19 -13.25
C ASN A 272 11.18 -19.73 -13.69
N VAL A 273 11.98 -19.28 -14.65
CA VAL A 273 11.94 -17.92 -15.19
C VAL A 273 10.53 -17.53 -15.65
N GLN A 274 9.87 -18.40 -16.41
CA GLN A 274 8.55 -18.11 -16.99
C GLN A 274 7.48 -17.93 -15.91
N ALA A 275 7.49 -18.74 -14.87
CA ALA A 275 6.54 -18.63 -13.78
C ALA A 275 6.77 -17.32 -12.99
N VAL A 276 8.03 -16.96 -12.72
CA VAL A 276 8.37 -15.71 -12.07
C VAL A 276 7.96 -14.50 -12.91
N ALA A 277 8.26 -14.52 -14.21
CA ALA A 277 7.86 -13.45 -15.13
C ALA A 277 6.34 -13.31 -15.21
N GLY A 278 5.62 -14.44 -15.36
CA GLY A 278 4.16 -14.46 -15.39
C GLY A 278 3.51 -13.90 -14.14
N GLN A 279 4.04 -14.25 -12.96
CA GLN A 279 3.57 -13.73 -11.68
C GLN A 279 3.81 -12.22 -11.55
N MET A 280 5.00 -11.75 -11.97
CA MET A 280 5.31 -10.32 -11.94
C MET A 280 4.41 -9.53 -12.90
N MET A 281 4.20 -10.02 -14.11
CA MET A 281 3.32 -9.40 -15.11
C MET A 281 1.86 -9.37 -14.64
N MET A 282 1.33 -10.47 -14.11
CA MET A 282 -0.03 -10.52 -13.57
C MET A 282 -0.22 -9.46 -12.51
N PHE A 283 0.68 -9.38 -11.55
CA PHE A 283 0.60 -8.45 -10.45
C PHE A 283 0.65 -6.98 -10.91
N PHE A 284 1.62 -6.62 -11.76
CA PHE A 284 1.73 -5.25 -12.26
C PHE A 284 0.58 -4.89 -13.22
N GLY A 285 0.03 -5.87 -13.94
CA GLY A 285 -1.18 -5.70 -14.75
C GLY A 285 -2.40 -5.31 -13.90
N GLU A 286 -2.60 -5.97 -12.77
CA GLU A 286 -3.69 -5.63 -11.83
C GLU A 286 -3.53 -4.25 -11.18
N LEU A 287 -2.30 -3.75 -11.07
CA LEU A 287 -2.05 -2.37 -10.63
C LEU A 287 -2.36 -1.32 -11.71
N GLY A 288 -2.52 -1.72 -12.98
CA GLY A 288 -2.83 -0.84 -14.09
C GLY A 288 -1.66 -0.48 -15.02
N PHE A 289 -0.52 -1.19 -14.91
CA PHE A 289 0.59 -1.04 -15.83
C PHE A 289 0.32 -1.70 -17.19
N LEU A 290 0.91 -1.12 -18.23
CA LEU A 290 0.99 -1.68 -19.57
C LEU A 290 2.36 -2.35 -19.75
N PHE A 291 2.47 -3.25 -20.74
CA PHE A 291 3.69 -3.99 -21.02
C PHE A 291 4.13 -3.80 -22.47
N PRO A 292 5.44 -3.58 -22.73
CA PRO A 292 5.95 -3.57 -24.10
C PRO A 292 5.97 -4.99 -24.67
N GLN A 293 6.20 -5.10 -25.98
CA GLN A 293 6.52 -6.41 -26.56
C GLN A 293 7.74 -7.01 -25.86
N PHE A 294 7.70 -8.33 -25.58
CA PHE A 294 8.74 -9.01 -24.81
C PHE A 294 9.12 -8.26 -23.52
N PRO A 295 8.20 -8.20 -22.56
CA PRO A 295 8.29 -7.30 -21.39
C PRO A 295 9.33 -7.68 -20.36
N PHE A 296 10.09 -8.74 -20.59
CA PHE A 296 11.16 -9.14 -19.69
C PHE A 296 12.36 -9.69 -20.44
N ILE A 297 13.51 -9.59 -19.78
CA ILE A 297 14.68 -10.40 -20.06
C ILE A 297 14.97 -11.29 -18.86
N ALA A 298 15.50 -12.47 -19.12
CA ALA A 298 15.78 -13.38 -18.04
C ALA A 298 17.01 -14.23 -18.33
N HIS A 299 17.72 -14.58 -17.26
CA HIS A 299 18.82 -15.51 -17.29
C HIS A 299 18.82 -16.37 -16.03
N SER A 300 18.85 -17.68 -16.25
CA SER A 300 19.01 -18.66 -15.20
C SER A 300 20.04 -19.69 -15.63
N ARG A 301 20.95 -20.03 -14.76
CA ARG A 301 22.00 -21.02 -15.05
C ARG A 301 22.29 -21.90 -13.84
N GLY A 302 22.14 -23.20 -14.06
CA GLY A 302 22.72 -24.25 -13.27
C GLY A 302 22.14 -24.52 -11.89
N TRP A 303 22.47 -25.71 -11.39
CA TRP A 303 22.05 -26.22 -10.08
C TRP A 303 23.26 -26.46 -9.13
N SER A 304 24.48 -26.40 -9.66
CA SER A 304 25.70 -26.65 -8.89
C SER A 304 26.22 -25.33 -8.28
N ALA A 305 27.04 -25.49 -7.22
CA ALA A 305 27.75 -24.34 -6.65
C ALA A 305 28.69 -23.67 -7.67
N GLU A 306 29.34 -24.48 -8.50
CA GLU A 306 30.23 -24.02 -9.57
C GLU A 306 29.47 -23.19 -10.62
N ASP A 307 28.29 -23.64 -11.04
CA ASP A 307 27.44 -22.86 -11.94
C ASP A 307 27.04 -21.51 -11.33
N MET A 308 26.74 -21.49 -10.03
CA MET A 308 26.39 -20.23 -9.34
C MET A 308 27.56 -19.26 -9.25
N GLU A 309 28.77 -19.74 -9.02
CA GLU A 309 29.98 -18.92 -9.00
C GLU A 309 30.30 -18.39 -10.40
N ASN A 310 30.26 -19.23 -11.42
CA ASN A 310 30.52 -18.86 -12.81
C ASN A 310 29.42 -17.94 -13.37
N ASN A 311 28.20 -17.99 -12.86
CA ASN A 311 27.08 -17.17 -13.32
C ASN A 311 27.34 -15.66 -13.18
N VAL A 312 28.06 -15.25 -12.14
CA VAL A 312 28.42 -13.85 -11.93
C VAL A 312 29.33 -13.36 -13.06
N ALA A 313 30.40 -14.10 -13.36
CA ALA A 313 31.31 -13.77 -14.47
C ALA A 313 30.57 -13.78 -15.81
N TYR A 314 29.78 -14.83 -16.03
CA TYR A 314 28.99 -14.97 -17.25
C TYR A 314 28.08 -13.78 -17.52
N VAL A 315 27.25 -13.36 -16.54
CA VAL A 315 26.33 -12.22 -16.72
C VAL A 315 27.09 -10.92 -16.93
N ARG A 316 28.21 -10.75 -16.23
CA ARG A 316 29.05 -9.55 -16.34
C ARG A 316 29.67 -9.39 -17.73
N GLU A 317 30.06 -10.50 -18.37
CA GLU A 317 30.79 -10.52 -19.64
C GLU A 317 29.90 -10.79 -20.85
N ASN A 318 28.66 -11.26 -20.65
CA ASN A 318 27.79 -11.66 -21.73
C ASN A 318 27.12 -10.46 -22.43
N GLU A 319 27.63 -10.11 -23.59
CA GLU A 319 27.12 -8.98 -24.38
C GLU A 319 25.64 -9.17 -24.81
N HIS A 320 25.18 -10.40 -25.08
CA HIS A 320 23.78 -10.62 -25.46
C HIS A 320 22.83 -10.27 -24.32
N LEU A 321 23.15 -10.63 -23.07
CA LEU A 321 22.33 -10.26 -21.92
C LEU A 321 22.35 -8.75 -21.69
N ARG A 322 23.50 -8.13 -21.83
CA ARG A 322 23.65 -6.67 -21.68
C ARG A 322 22.91 -5.91 -22.78
N ASN A 323 23.00 -6.38 -24.02
CA ASN A 323 22.21 -5.83 -25.13
C ASN A 323 20.71 -6.08 -24.94
N GLY A 324 20.31 -7.26 -24.48
CA GLY A 324 18.91 -7.54 -24.12
C GLY A 324 18.36 -6.56 -23.08
N ALA A 325 19.17 -6.13 -22.09
CA ALA A 325 18.78 -5.12 -21.11
C ALA A 325 18.59 -3.73 -21.74
N LYS A 326 19.44 -3.34 -22.68
CA LYS A 326 19.30 -2.10 -23.46
C LYS A 326 18.05 -2.12 -24.33
N GLU A 327 17.83 -3.22 -25.08
CA GLU A 327 16.64 -3.41 -25.92
C GLU A 327 15.34 -3.42 -25.11
N LEU A 328 15.36 -3.95 -23.87
CA LEU A 328 14.21 -3.88 -22.98
C LEU A 328 13.88 -2.44 -22.61
N ALA A 329 14.92 -1.62 -22.35
CA ALA A 329 14.76 -0.21 -22.09
C ALA A 329 14.21 0.52 -23.34
N ASP A 330 14.73 0.23 -24.54
CA ASP A 330 14.25 0.83 -25.80
C ASP A 330 12.77 0.55 -26.03
N ARG A 331 12.36 -0.73 -25.99
CA ARG A 331 10.94 -1.12 -26.19
C ARG A 331 10.01 -0.45 -25.15
N SER A 332 10.47 -0.34 -23.93
CA SER A 332 9.70 0.30 -22.86
C SER A 332 9.59 1.82 -23.05
N LEU A 333 10.65 2.45 -23.50
CA LEU A 333 10.70 3.87 -23.82
C LEU A 333 9.86 4.22 -25.04
N ASP A 334 9.90 3.42 -26.07
CA ASP A 334 9.13 3.64 -27.30
C ASP A 334 7.62 3.60 -26.98
N MET A 335 7.17 2.60 -26.23
CA MET A 335 5.80 2.53 -25.77
C MET A 335 5.42 3.74 -24.89
N ALA A 336 6.30 4.15 -23.97
CA ALA A 336 6.06 5.31 -23.12
C ALA A 336 5.99 6.61 -23.94
N ARG A 337 6.83 6.79 -24.95
CA ARG A 337 6.81 7.94 -25.87
C ARG A 337 5.50 8.01 -26.67
N GLU A 338 5.01 6.89 -27.19
CA GLU A 338 3.72 6.81 -27.87
C GLU A 338 2.56 7.22 -26.93
N ILE A 339 2.57 6.73 -25.71
CA ILE A 339 1.57 7.08 -24.70
C ILE A 339 1.62 8.58 -24.37
N LEU A 340 2.81 9.14 -24.19
CA LEU A 340 3.00 10.56 -23.90
C LEU A 340 2.57 11.43 -25.08
N ALA A 341 2.89 11.04 -26.31
CA ALA A 341 2.49 11.75 -27.52
C ALA A 341 0.95 11.75 -27.70
N SER A 342 0.29 10.62 -27.44
CA SER A 342 -1.17 10.52 -27.52
C SER A 342 -1.92 11.40 -26.54
N ARG A 343 -1.29 11.71 -25.38
CA ARG A 343 -1.84 12.65 -24.38
C ARG A 343 -1.70 14.10 -24.76
N ALA A 344 -0.68 14.45 -25.52
CA ALA A 344 -0.44 15.81 -26.00
C ALA A 344 -1.37 16.19 -27.17
N ALA A 345 -1.98 15.21 -27.83
CA ALA A 345 -2.95 15.45 -28.91
C ALA A 345 -4.29 15.97 -28.31
N PRO A 346 -4.90 17.02 -28.86
CA PRO A 346 -6.20 17.51 -28.38
C PRO A 346 -7.24 16.40 -28.50
N THR A 347 -7.88 16.07 -27.39
CA THR A 347 -8.95 15.06 -27.30
C THR A 347 -10.17 15.55 -28.05
N THR A 348 -10.41 15.03 -29.26
CA THR A 348 -11.73 15.04 -29.87
C THR A 348 -12.52 13.88 -29.28
N ALA A 349 -13.57 14.22 -28.51
CA ALA A 349 -14.58 13.37 -27.89
C ALA A 349 -14.23 12.72 -26.53
N GLU A 350 -14.98 13.16 -25.52
CA GLU A 350 -15.23 12.41 -24.29
C GLU A 350 -15.80 11.03 -24.63
N ARG A 351 -15.02 9.99 -24.52
CA ARG A 351 -15.54 8.63 -24.54
C ARG A 351 -16.12 8.34 -23.17
N GLY A 352 -17.47 8.27 -23.12
CA GLY A 352 -18.19 7.87 -21.92
C GLY A 352 -17.60 6.62 -21.28
N GLY A 353 -17.32 6.71 -19.98
CA GLY A 353 -16.77 5.61 -19.20
C GLY A 353 -17.71 4.41 -19.21
N ARG A 354 -17.28 3.31 -19.81
CA ARG A 354 -17.91 2.00 -19.58
C ARG A 354 -17.51 1.57 -18.17
N LYS A 355 -18.49 1.48 -17.28
CA LYS A 355 -18.35 0.72 -16.03
C LYS A 355 -17.99 -0.72 -16.41
N ALA A 356 -16.85 -1.20 -15.95
CA ALA A 356 -16.54 -2.61 -15.99
C ALA A 356 -17.55 -3.30 -15.06
N GLY A 357 -18.54 -3.99 -15.65
CA GLY A 357 -19.48 -4.80 -14.89
C GLY A 357 -18.70 -5.97 -14.28
N HIS A 358 -18.68 -6.07 -12.97
CA HIS A 358 -18.33 -7.31 -12.30
C HIS A 358 -19.39 -8.35 -12.66
N PRO A 359 -19.04 -9.59 -13.05
CA PRO A 359 -20.00 -10.67 -13.10
C PRO A 359 -20.45 -10.94 -11.66
N GLU A 360 -21.76 -10.89 -11.44
CA GLU A 360 -22.36 -11.34 -10.21
C GLU A 360 -21.94 -12.80 -9.97
N SER A 361 -21.37 -13.04 -8.81
CA SER A 361 -21.07 -14.40 -8.33
C SER A 361 -22.37 -15.17 -8.16
N ALA A 362 -22.56 -16.20 -8.98
CA ALA A 362 -23.55 -17.25 -8.74
C ALA A 362 -23.07 -18.18 -7.62
#